data_711d8b791a91e4fcfb08fd2974518fc5
#
_entry.id   711d8b791a91e4fcfb08fd2974518fc5
#
_cell.length_a   1.000
_cell.length_b   1.000
_cell.length_c   1.000
_cell.angle_alpha   90.00
_cell.angle_beta   90.00
_cell.angle_gamma   90.00
#
_symmetry.space_group_name_H-M   'P 1'
#
loop_
_entity.id
_entity.type
_entity.pdbx_description
1 polymer ?
#
loop_
_entity_poly.entity_id
_entity_poly.type
_entity_poly.pdbx_seq_one_letter_code
_entity_poly.pdbx_strand_id
1 'polypeptide(L)'
;MKIEWDVAIRMDDGLELRADIFRPGDGGRYPALLTYGPYGKGLAFQDGYKTAWEIMARENPDALAGSSNKYQNWEVVDPEKWVPDGYAVIRVDSRGAGRSPGYLCHNDPRETRDIHLCIEWAAAQPWCSGKVGMNGISYYASNQWRAAATQPPHLAAICAWEGWNDAYRESARHGGLICSFRKNWQEMQVKTVQHGYAKGGKSRVTGESVCGPEMLGEEELAKNRENMWEAFLSRELDGPYYRERSADLSKVTVPLLSAANWGGQGLHTRGNFEGFARSKSKDKWLEVHGGSHWAPFYTDYGVGLQKKFFDFFLKGEQNGWDRQPRVLLNVRHPGEKFVQRYENEWPLARTKWTRLFLKKDG
;
A
#
# COMPACT_ATOMS: atom_id res chain seq x y z
N MET A 1 4.90 11.37 -21.21
CA MET A 1 4.07 11.32 -19.99
C MET A 1 3.57 12.73 -19.68
N LYS A 2 2.26 12.92 -19.50
CA LYS A 2 1.65 14.14 -18.96
C LYS A 2 1.58 14.03 -17.45
N ILE A 3 1.92 15.12 -16.75
CA ILE A 3 1.89 15.15 -15.28
C ILE A 3 0.99 16.31 -14.85
N GLU A 4 0.10 16.03 -13.91
CA GLU A 4 -0.77 17.03 -13.30
C GLU A 4 -0.48 17.03 -11.79
N TRP A 5 0.07 18.14 -11.31
CA TRP A 5 0.50 18.29 -9.92
C TRP A 5 -0.61 18.85 -9.05
N ASP A 6 -0.68 18.36 -7.82
CA ASP A 6 -1.49 18.93 -6.75
C ASP A 6 -2.97 19.10 -7.10
N VAL A 7 -3.52 18.14 -7.81
CA VAL A 7 -4.94 18.11 -8.25
C VAL A 7 -5.83 17.94 -7.04
N ALA A 8 -6.86 18.78 -6.93
CA ALA A 8 -7.84 18.71 -5.86
C ALA A 8 -8.85 17.58 -6.12
N ILE A 9 -9.11 16.79 -5.09
CA ILE A 9 -10.17 15.77 -5.06
C ILE A 9 -11.11 16.14 -3.91
N ARG A 10 -12.31 16.63 -4.26
CA ARG A 10 -13.28 17.05 -3.25
C ARG A 10 -13.98 15.86 -2.62
N MET A 11 -13.92 15.79 -1.30
CA MET A 11 -14.58 14.78 -0.47
C MET A 11 -16.04 15.17 -0.16
N ASP A 12 -16.83 14.23 0.35
CA ASP A 12 -18.25 14.43 0.68
C ASP A 12 -18.51 15.35 1.89
N ASP A 13 -17.48 15.63 2.69
CA ASP A 13 -17.51 16.63 3.78
C ASP A 13 -16.99 18.01 3.33
N GLY A 14 -16.67 18.18 2.04
CA GLY A 14 -16.21 19.43 1.45
C GLY A 14 -14.70 19.66 1.53
N LEU A 15 -13.94 18.82 2.25
CA LEU A 15 -12.48 18.91 2.28
C LEU A 15 -11.90 18.48 0.92
N GLU A 16 -10.80 19.10 0.50
CA GLU A 16 -10.08 18.74 -0.71
C GLU A 16 -8.79 18.02 -0.40
N LEU A 17 -8.71 16.75 -0.81
CA LEU A 17 -7.46 16.01 -0.85
C LEU A 17 -6.63 16.41 -2.06
N ARG A 18 -5.34 16.14 -2.01
CA ARG A 18 -4.37 16.51 -3.05
C ARG A 18 -3.74 15.29 -3.69
N ALA A 19 -3.74 15.26 -5.01
CA ALA A 19 -3.21 14.16 -5.80
C ALA A 19 -2.20 14.62 -6.85
N ASP A 20 -1.21 13.78 -7.16
CA ASP A 20 -0.38 13.91 -8.36
C ASP A 20 -0.77 12.81 -9.35
N ILE A 21 -0.93 13.18 -10.62
CA ILE A 21 -1.40 12.29 -11.69
C ILE A 21 -0.34 12.22 -12.78
N PHE A 22 0.06 11.01 -13.11
CA PHE A 22 1.00 10.69 -14.18
C PHE A 22 0.27 9.83 -15.21
N ARG A 23 0.20 10.25 -16.46
CA ARG A 23 -0.55 9.52 -17.49
C ARG A 23 0.03 9.69 -18.89
N PRO A 24 -0.33 8.83 -19.86
CA PRO A 24 -0.03 9.08 -21.26
C PRO A 24 -0.61 10.41 -21.74
N GLY A 25 0.08 11.06 -22.64
CA GLY A 25 -0.26 12.41 -23.14
C GLY A 25 -0.98 12.48 -24.48
N ASP A 26 -1.39 11.34 -25.02
CA ASP A 26 -1.95 11.17 -26.37
C ASP A 26 -3.48 11.34 -26.48
N GLY A 27 -4.15 11.65 -25.34
CA GLY A 27 -5.60 11.82 -25.28
C GLY A 27 -6.42 10.52 -25.19
N GLY A 28 -5.76 9.37 -25.03
CA GLY A 28 -6.41 8.07 -24.82
C GLY A 28 -7.05 7.93 -23.42
N ARG A 29 -7.76 6.79 -23.23
CA ARG A 29 -8.34 6.41 -21.93
C ARG A 29 -7.61 5.18 -21.39
N TYR A 30 -7.16 5.26 -20.16
CA TYR A 30 -6.27 4.27 -19.54
C TYR A 30 -6.82 3.80 -18.20
N PRO A 31 -6.58 2.54 -17.80
CA PRO A 31 -6.83 2.13 -16.42
C PRO A 31 -5.95 2.92 -15.47
N ALA A 32 -6.48 3.23 -14.29
CA ALA A 32 -5.75 3.96 -13.26
C ALA A 32 -5.22 3.03 -12.18
N LEU A 33 -4.01 3.28 -11.70
CA LEU A 33 -3.45 2.71 -10.47
C LEU A 33 -3.41 3.80 -9.40
N LEU A 34 -4.18 3.61 -8.34
CA LEU A 34 -4.35 4.58 -7.27
C LEU A 34 -3.63 4.12 -6.00
N THR A 35 -2.89 5.05 -5.40
CA THR A 35 -2.33 4.94 -4.05
C THR A 35 -2.82 6.09 -3.18
N TYR A 36 -3.04 5.80 -1.89
CA TYR A 36 -3.50 6.76 -0.90
C TYR A 36 -2.73 6.52 0.40
N GLY A 37 -2.04 7.52 0.93
CA GLY A 37 -1.27 7.31 2.16
C GLY A 37 -0.59 8.53 2.74
N PRO A 38 0.05 8.37 3.92
CA PRO A 38 0.49 9.47 4.76
C PRO A 38 1.95 9.88 4.57
N TYR A 39 2.62 9.48 3.50
CA TYR A 39 4.08 9.67 3.38
C TYR A 39 4.49 10.88 2.55
N GLY A 40 3.52 11.71 2.09
CA GLY A 40 3.79 12.89 1.29
C GLY A 40 4.12 12.56 -0.17
N LYS A 41 3.13 12.69 -1.07
CA LYS A 41 3.27 12.35 -2.51
C LYS A 41 4.39 13.08 -3.25
N GLY A 42 4.83 14.23 -2.71
CA GLY A 42 5.94 15.02 -3.25
C GLY A 42 7.32 14.62 -2.71
N LEU A 43 7.41 13.71 -1.72
CA LEU A 43 8.68 13.29 -1.12
C LEU A 43 9.30 12.15 -1.92
N ALA A 44 10.40 12.42 -2.60
CA ALA A 44 11.10 11.38 -3.36
C ALA A 44 11.68 10.30 -2.44
N PHE A 45 11.74 9.06 -2.92
CA PHE A 45 12.28 7.92 -2.16
C PHE A 45 13.70 8.21 -1.67
N GLN A 46 14.56 8.73 -2.54
CA GLN A 46 15.95 9.04 -2.25
C GLN A 46 16.11 10.09 -1.14
N ASP A 47 15.14 10.97 -0.96
CA ASP A 47 15.20 12.07 0.01
C ASP A 47 14.56 11.67 1.34
N GLY A 48 13.43 10.97 1.29
CA GLY A 48 12.71 10.56 2.49
C GLY A 48 13.27 9.33 3.18
N TYR A 49 13.87 8.41 2.41
CA TYR A 49 14.28 7.07 2.87
C TYR A 49 15.66 6.69 2.32
N LYS A 50 16.62 7.58 2.50
CA LYS A 50 17.96 7.51 1.89
C LYS A 50 18.65 6.16 2.10
N THR A 51 18.69 5.64 3.32
CA THR A 51 19.34 4.36 3.61
C THR A 51 18.67 3.19 2.88
N ALA A 52 17.34 3.16 2.84
CA ALA A 52 16.61 2.13 2.11
C ALA A 52 16.86 2.21 0.60
N TRP A 53 16.91 3.42 0.05
CA TRP A 53 17.25 3.67 -1.34
C TRP A 53 18.65 3.17 -1.69
N GLU A 54 19.66 3.51 -0.88
CA GLU A 54 21.06 3.11 -1.09
C GLU A 54 21.23 1.58 -1.02
N ILE A 55 20.53 0.92 -0.09
CA ILE A 55 20.52 -0.55 0.00
C ILE A 55 19.90 -1.15 -1.27
N MET A 56 18.74 -0.67 -1.70
CA MET A 56 18.07 -1.16 -2.90
C MET A 56 18.94 -0.97 -4.14
N ALA A 57 19.53 0.21 -4.31
CA ALA A 57 20.41 0.51 -5.44
C ALA A 57 21.63 -0.41 -5.52
N ARG A 58 22.17 -0.79 -4.37
CA ARG A 58 23.33 -1.68 -4.28
C ARG A 58 22.97 -3.14 -4.51
N GLU A 59 21.88 -3.61 -3.91
CA GLU A 59 21.54 -5.04 -3.83
C GLU A 59 20.56 -5.49 -4.93
N ASN A 60 19.80 -4.56 -5.50
CA ASN A 60 18.79 -4.81 -6.53
C ASN A 60 18.85 -3.74 -7.63
N PRO A 61 19.94 -3.68 -8.42
CA PRO A 61 20.11 -2.62 -9.44
C PRO A 61 19.03 -2.64 -10.53
N ASP A 62 18.41 -3.78 -10.80
CA ASP A 62 17.26 -3.92 -11.71
C ASP A 62 16.03 -3.14 -11.23
N ALA A 63 15.89 -2.95 -9.92
CA ALA A 63 14.82 -2.11 -9.36
C ALA A 63 14.88 -0.67 -9.86
N LEU A 64 16.08 -0.15 -10.17
CA LEU A 64 16.30 1.20 -10.67
C LEU A 64 16.38 1.28 -12.19
N ALA A 65 16.63 0.16 -12.86
CA ALA A 65 16.79 0.12 -14.31
C ALA A 65 15.50 0.49 -15.05
N GLY A 66 15.63 1.11 -16.22
CA GLY A 66 14.49 1.49 -17.06
C GLY A 66 13.69 2.71 -16.56
N SER A 67 14.23 3.46 -15.59
CA SER A 67 13.66 4.70 -15.06
C SER A 67 14.75 5.72 -14.81
N SER A 68 14.42 7.01 -14.87
CA SER A 68 15.30 8.08 -14.38
C SER A 68 15.30 8.17 -12.85
N ASN A 69 14.39 7.48 -12.20
CA ASN A 69 14.13 7.51 -10.76
C ASN A 69 13.75 8.90 -10.21
N LYS A 70 13.44 9.84 -11.09
CA LYS A 70 13.08 11.22 -10.74
C LYS A 70 11.75 11.29 -9.99
N TYR A 71 10.82 10.42 -10.37
CA TYR A 71 9.45 10.42 -9.86
C TYR A 71 9.17 9.25 -8.91
N GLN A 72 10.18 8.50 -8.51
CA GLN A 72 10.00 7.38 -7.61
C GLN A 72 9.81 7.83 -6.17
N ASN A 73 8.74 7.36 -5.54
CA ASN A 73 8.41 7.61 -4.14
C ASN A 73 8.41 6.30 -3.35
N TRP A 74 8.38 6.43 -2.03
CA TRP A 74 8.34 5.31 -1.09
C TRP A 74 7.06 4.48 -1.23
N GLU A 75 7.21 3.16 -1.37
CA GLU A 75 6.13 2.16 -1.33
C GLU A 75 5.05 2.27 -2.43
N VAL A 76 5.29 3.02 -3.49
CA VAL A 76 4.33 3.21 -4.60
C VAL A 76 4.99 2.92 -5.95
N VAL A 77 4.17 2.64 -6.95
CA VAL A 77 4.66 2.35 -8.31
C VAL A 77 5.46 3.51 -8.90
N ASP A 78 6.51 3.19 -9.65
CA ASP A 78 7.27 4.18 -10.42
C ASP A 78 6.53 4.53 -11.71
N PRO A 79 6.05 5.76 -11.89
CA PRO A 79 5.27 6.14 -13.06
C PRO A 79 6.06 6.02 -14.37
N GLU A 80 7.40 6.11 -14.34
CA GLU A 80 8.20 5.93 -15.55
C GLU A 80 8.23 4.48 -16.04
N LYS A 81 7.97 3.52 -15.16
CA LYS A 81 7.81 2.10 -15.52
C LYS A 81 6.37 1.73 -15.89
N TRP A 82 5.36 2.50 -15.49
CA TRP A 82 3.96 2.12 -15.68
C TRP A 82 3.22 2.93 -16.74
N VAL A 83 3.49 4.23 -16.84
CA VAL A 83 2.81 5.09 -17.82
C VAL A 83 3.11 4.72 -19.27
N PRO A 84 4.36 4.33 -19.65
CA PRO A 84 4.62 3.88 -21.00
C PRO A 84 3.82 2.64 -21.42
N ASP A 85 3.43 1.81 -20.46
CA ASP A 85 2.61 0.62 -20.70
C ASP A 85 1.09 0.91 -20.65
N GLY A 86 0.70 2.18 -20.73
CA GLY A 86 -0.70 2.57 -20.84
C GLY A 86 -1.47 2.55 -19.51
N TYR A 87 -0.84 2.97 -18.42
CA TYR A 87 -1.50 3.21 -17.14
C TYR A 87 -1.50 4.68 -16.77
N ALA A 88 -2.55 5.13 -16.10
CA ALA A 88 -2.51 6.35 -15.32
C ALA A 88 -2.14 6.01 -13.87
N VAL A 89 -1.17 6.71 -13.29
CA VAL A 89 -0.74 6.54 -11.89
C VAL A 89 -1.22 7.74 -11.09
N ILE A 90 -1.92 7.49 -9.98
CA ILE A 90 -2.48 8.52 -9.10
C ILE A 90 -1.92 8.30 -7.70
N ARG A 91 -1.31 9.34 -7.14
CA ARG A 91 -0.81 9.37 -5.77
C ARG A 91 -1.57 10.41 -4.99
N VAL A 92 -2.31 9.98 -3.97
CA VAL A 92 -3.12 10.86 -3.11
C VAL A 92 -2.45 10.97 -1.75
N ASP A 93 -2.21 12.19 -1.30
CA ASP A 93 -1.88 12.44 0.10
C ASP A 93 -3.12 12.18 0.96
N SER A 94 -2.97 11.38 2.01
CA SER A 94 -4.07 11.14 2.95
C SER A 94 -4.44 12.41 3.72
N ARG A 95 -5.65 12.44 4.24
CA ARG A 95 -6.15 13.52 5.09
C ARG A 95 -5.16 13.85 6.21
N GLY A 96 -4.79 15.11 6.33
CA GLY A 96 -3.83 15.60 7.33
C GLY A 96 -2.35 15.32 7.01
N ALA A 97 -2.03 14.73 5.86
CA ALA A 97 -0.66 14.46 5.44
C ALA A 97 -0.31 15.15 4.14
N GLY A 98 0.97 15.40 3.93
CA GLY A 98 1.47 16.04 2.73
C GLY A 98 0.77 17.36 2.43
N ARG A 99 0.20 17.49 1.25
CA ARG A 99 -0.53 18.69 0.83
C ARG A 99 -2.04 18.63 1.09
N SER A 100 -2.54 17.50 1.64
CA SER A 100 -3.95 17.33 2.01
C SER A 100 -4.21 17.84 3.42
N PRO A 101 -5.08 18.83 3.62
CA PRO A 101 -5.43 19.34 4.95
C PRO A 101 -6.30 18.34 5.74
N GLY A 102 -6.60 18.69 6.97
CA GLY A 102 -7.54 17.97 7.84
C GLY A 102 -6.87 17.22 8.98
N TYR A 103 -7.67 16.41 9.69
CA TYR A 103 -7.23 15.65 10.86
C TYR A 103 -6.55 14.34 10.45
N LEU A 104 -5.32 14.17 10.88
CA LEU A 104 -4.50 13.00 10.59
C LEU A 104 -4.84 11.84 11.52
N CYS A 105 -5.64 10.91 11.02
CA CYS A 105 -6.03 9.69 11.72
C CYS A 105 -5.84 8.49 10.80
N HIS A 106 -5.10 7.49 11.28
CA HIS A 106 -4.69 6.38 10.43
C HIS A 106 -5.69 5.23 10.46
N ASN A 107 -6.01 4.74 9.27
CA ASN A 107 -6.78 3.51 9.07
C ASN A 107 -8.21 3.57 9.64
N ASP A 108 -8.72 4.74 9.94
CA ASP A 108 -10.06 4.94 10.45
C ASP A 108 -11.15 4.81 9.37
N PRO A 109 -12.43 4.79 9.74
CA PRO A 109 -13.53 4.73 8.77
C PRO A 109 -13.56 5.93 7.82
N ARG A 110 -13.13 7.12 8.26
CA ARG A 110 -13.09 8.30 7.39
C ARG A 110 -12.05 8.13 6.28
N GLU A 111 -10.85 7.68 6.61
CA GLU A 111 -9.82 7.38 5.62
C GLU A 111 -10.32 6.34 4.60
N THR A 112 -10.97 5.28 5.08
CA THR A 112 -11.55 4.25 4.21
C THR A 112 -12.59 4.84 3.26
N ARG A 113 -13.42 5.77 3.73
CA ARG A 113 -14.39 6.49 2.91
C ARG A 113 -13.72 7.41 1.89
N ASP A 114 -12.68 8.13 2.30
CA ASP A 114 -11.89 9.00 1.40
C ASP A 114 -11.28 8.19 0.25
N ILE A 115 -10.72 7.01 0.53
CA ILE A 115 -10.18 6.12 -0.51
C ILE A 115 -11.27 5.69 -1.50
N HIS A 116 -12.43 5.28 -1.01
CA HIS A 116 -13.58 4.92 -1.85
C HIS A 116 -13.94 6.07 -2.81
N LEU A 117 -14.05 7.29 -2.28
CA LEU A 117 -14.37 8.47 -3.08
C LEU A 117 -13.26 8.81 -4.09
N CYS A 118 -11.99 8.62 -3.75
CA CYS A 118 -10.87 8.80 -4.67
C CYS A 118 -10.92 7.80 -5.83
N ILE A 119 -11.33 6.54 -5.58
CA ILE A 119 -11.50 5.52 -6.62
C ILE A 119 -12.58 5.96 -7.61
N GLU A 120 -13.75 6.35 -7.11
CA GLU A 120 -14.87 6.78 -7.95
C GLU A 120 -14.56 8.08 -8.71
N TRP A 121 -13.88 9.03 -8.05
CA TRP A 121 -13.39 10.23 -8.71
C TRP A 121 -12.43 9.91 -9.86
N ALA A 122 -11.47 9.00 -9.64
CA ALA A 122 -10.51 8.60 -10.67
C ALA A 122 -11.20 7.96 -11.88
N ALA A 123 -12.17 7.08 -11.64
CA ALA A 123 -12.93 6.41 -12.68
C ALA A 123 -13.75 7.38 -13.54
N ALA A 124 -14.24 8.48 -12.95
CA ALA A 124 -15.02 9.51 -13.63
C ALA A 124 -14.17 10.46 -14.50
N GLN A 125 -12.83 10.39 -14.42
CA GLN A 125 -11.98 11.28 -15.20
C GLN A 125 -12.04 10.94 -16.71
N PRO A 126 -12.02 11.95 -17.60
CA PRO A 126 -12.17 11.72 -19.05
C PRO A 126 -11.05 10.87 -19.66
N TRP A 127 -9.86 10.86 -19.04
CA TRP A 127 -8.71 10.05 -19.43
C TRP A 127 -8.69 8.65 -18.79
N CYS A 128 -9.62 8.34 -17.88
CA CYS A 128 -9.72 7.03 -17.26
C CYS A 128 -10.63 6.09 -18.08
N SER A 129 -10.23 4.83 -18.20
CA SER A 129 -11.05 3.80 -18.84
C SER A 129 -12.28 3.38 -18.03
N GLY A 130 -12.43 3.89 -16.80
CA GLY A 130 -13.43 3.47 -15.83
C GLY A 130 -12.98 2.31 -14.95
N LYS A 131 -11.78 1.78 -15.13
CA LYS A 131 -11.21 0.72 -14.28
C LYS A 131 -10.09 1.28 -13.43
N VAL A 132 -10.21 1.10 -12.11
CA VAL A 132 -9.20 1.51 -11.12
C VAL A 132 -8.65 0.29 -10.44
N GLY A 133 -7.33 0.18 -10.39
CA GLY A 133 -6.61 -0.76 -9.55
C GLY A 133 -5.96 -0.06 -8.36
N MET A 134 -5.75 -0.77 -7.27
CA MET A 134 -4.89 -0.28 -6.18
C MET A 134 -3.63 -1.14 -6.12
N ASN A 135 -2.48 -0.47 -5.96
CA ASN A 135 -1.16 -1.11 -5.89
C ASN A 135 -0.25 -0.35 -4.92
N GLY A 136 0.58 -1.05 -4.18
CA GLY A 136 1.55 -0.45 -3.25
C GLY A 136 1.90 -1.37 -2.11
N ILE A 137 2.91 -0.96 -1.33
CA ILE A 137 3.47 -1.74 -0.23
C ILE A 137 2.91 -1.22 1.11
N SER A 138 2.87 -2.07 2.13
CA SER A 138 2.70 -1.70 3.53
C SER A 138 1.41 -0.92 3.83
N TYR A 139 1.51 0.36 4.14
CA TYR A 139 0.34 1.21 4.35
C TYR A 139 -0.57 1.24 3.12
N TYR A 140 0.04 1.41 1.94
CA TYR A 140 -0.67 1.41 0.66
C TYR A 140 -1.25 0.04 0.28
N ALA A 141 -0.77 -1.05 0.88
CA ALA A 141 -1.35 -2.38 0.75
C ALA A 141 -2.46 -2.63 1.79
N SER A 142 -2.23 -2.22 3.04
CA SER A 142 -3.17 -2.44 4.14
C SER A 142 -4.50 -1.72 3.91
N ASN A 143 -4.49 -0.54 3.32
CA ASN A 143 -5.70 0.19 3.04
C ASN A 143 -6.50 -0.38 1.85
N GLN A 144 -5.88 -1.17 0.97
CA GLN A 144 -6.58 -1.83 -0.13
C GLN A 144 -7.62 -2.84 0.37
N TRP A 145 -7.31 -3.57 1.44
CA TRP A 145 -8.25 -4.52 2.04
C TRP A 145 -9.51 -3.83 2.54
N ARG A 146 -9.36 -2.68 3.23
CA ARG A 146 -10.49 -1.90 3.74
C ARG A 146 -11.27 -1.23 2.61
N ALA A 147 -10.57 -0.64 1.63
CA ALA A 147 -11.18 -0.05 0.46
C ALA A 147 -11.99 -1.09 -0.33
N ALA A 148 -11.43 -2.26 -0.61
CA ALA A 148 -12.12 -3.34 -1.32
C ALA A 148 -13.35 -3.85 -0.55
N ALA A 149 -13.31 -3.85 0.79
CA ALA A 149 -14.46 -4.23 1.60
C ALA A 149 -15.63 -3.23 1.53
N THR A 150 -15.41 -1.99 1.09
CA THR A 150 -16.48 -1.03 0.80
C THR A 150 -17.11 -1.21 -0.58
N GLN A 151 -16.54 -2.08 -1.39
CA GLN A 151 -17.02 -2.46 -2.74
C GLN A 151 -17.24 -1.26 -3.68
N PRO A 152 -16.21 -0.41 -3.94
CA PRO A 152 -16.35 0.67 -4.90
C PRO A 152 -16.68 0.09 -6.28
N PRO A 153 -17.70 0.61 -6.99
CA PRO A 153 -18.13 0.08 -8.29
C PRO A 153 -17.04 0.00 -9.35
N HIS A 154 -16.06 0.92 -9.31
CA HIS A 154 -15.00 0.99 -10.31
C HIS A 154 -13.66 0.39 -9.85
N LEU A 155 -13.59 -0.18 -8.63
CA LEU A 155 -12.41 -0.91 -8.18
C LEU A 155 -12.37 -2.27 -8.89
N ALA A 156 -11.47 -2.42 -9.85
CA ALA A 156 -11.39 -3.59 -10.72
C ALA A 156 -10.41 -4.67 -10.23
N ALA A 157 -9.37 -4.31 -9.49
CA ALA A 157 -8.40 -5.25 -8.93
C ALA A 157 -7.55 -4.59 -7.83
N ILE A 158 -7.01 -5.41 -6.91
CA ILE A 158 -6.04 -4.97 -5.90
C ILE A 158 -4.78 -5.82 -5.92
N CYS A 159 -3.62 -5.18 -5.69
CA CYS A 159 -2.35 -5.85 -5.44
C CYS A 159 -1.81 -5.40 -4.08
N ALA A 160 -2.15 -6.15 -3.04
CA ALA A 160 -1.75 -5.85 -1.67
C ALA A 160 -0.36 -6.44 -1.39
N TRP A 161 0.68 -5.63 -1.60
CA TRP A 161 2.08 -6.03 -1.41
C TRP A 161 2.50 -5.76 0.04
N GLU A 162 2.67 -6.81 0.83
CA GLU A 162 2.99 -6.73 2.26
C GLU A 162 1.98 -5.85 3.06
N GLY A 163 0.70 -6.25 3.08
CA GLY A 163 -0.38 -5.51 3.73
C GLY A 163 -1.08 -6.29 4.83
N TRP A 164 -1.08 -5.76 6.05
CA TRP A 164 -1.92 -6.26 7.13
C TRP A 164 -3.41 -5.96 6.89
N ASN A 165 -4.32 -6.71 7.53
CA ASN A 165 -5.77 -6.47 7.47
C ASN A 165 -6.48 -6.51 8.83
N ASP A 166 -5.81 -6.94 9.89
CA ASP A 166 -6.29 -6.95 11.27
C ASP A 166 -5.51 -5.94 12.12
N ALA A 167 -6.13 -4.82 12.46
CA ALA A 167 -5.49 -3.72 13.18
C ALA A 167 -5.00 -4.13 14.57
N TYR A 168 -5.70 -5.05 15.23
CA TYR A 168 -5.29 -5.53 16.55
C TYR A 168 -4.14 -6.52 16.47
N ARG A 169 -4.32 -7.63 15.73
CA ARG A 169 -3.40 -8.79 15.74
C ARG A 169 -2.13 -8.57 14.94
N GLU A 170 -2.14 -7.62 14.02
CA GLU A 170 -1.03 -7.42 13.08
C GLU A 170 -0.35 -6.07 13.25
N SER A 171 -1.10 -5.04 13.64
CA SER A 171 -0.58 -3.69 13.74
C SER A 171 -0.31 -3.24 15.19
N ALA A 172 -1.22 -3.54 16.12
CA ALA A 172 -1.13 -3.03 17.48
C ALA A 172 -0.54 -4.03 18.47
N ARG A 173 -0.96 -5.29 18.42
CA ARG A 173 -0.55 -6.31 19.41
C ARG A 173 -0.41 -7.69 18.78
N HIS A 174 0.70 -8.35 19.07
CA HIS A 174 0.99 -9.70 18.63
C HIS A 174 0.89 -10.65 19.84
N GLY A 175 -0.13 -11.50 19.87
CA GLY A 175 -0.38 -12.37 21.02
C GLY A 175 -0.60 -11.60 22.33
N GLY A 176 -1.15 -10.38 22.26
CA GLY A 176 -1.35 -9.48 23.40
C GLY A 176 -0.18 -8.54 23.69
N LEU A 177 1.01 -8.78 23.14
CA LEU A 177 2.18 -7.90 23.29
C LEU A 177 2.07 -6.70 22.37
N ILE A 178 2.28 -5.49 22.92
CA ILE A 178 2.21 -4.26 22.14
C ILE A 178 3.34 -4.16 21.12
N CYS A 179 3.01 -3.80 19.89
CA CYS A 179 3.97 -3.57 18.83
C CYS A 179 4.55 -2.14 18.94
N SER A 180 5.81 -2.04 19.32
CA SER A 180 6.50 -0.74 19.48
C SER A 180 6.83 -0.04 18.16
N PHE A 181 6.78 -0.74 17.04
CA PHE A 181 7.04 -0.18 15.69
C PHE A 181 6.23 1.09 15.44
N ARG A 182 4.94 1.09 15.80
CA ARG A 182 4.00 2.20 15.51
C ARG A 182 4.38 3.51 16.18
N LYS A 183 5.01 3.46 17.36
CA LYS A 183 5.52 4.64 18.04
C LYS A 183 6.58 5.34 17.17
N ASN A 184 7.60 4.60 16.77
CA ASN A 184 8.70 5.14 15.96
C ASN A 184 8.22 5.54 14.56
N TRP A 185 7.34 4.76 13.95
CA TRP A 185 6.77 5.05 12.65
C TRP A 185 6.03 6.39 12.62
N GLN A 186 5.17 6.65 13.61
CA GLN A 186 4.45 7.92 13.67
C GLN A 186 5.40 9.11 13.85
N GLU A 187 6.42 8.98 14.69
CA GLU A 187 7.39 10.06 14.93
C GLU A 187 8.27 10.32 13.70
N MET A 188 8.78 9.28 13.07
CA MET A 188 9.83 9.41 12.05
C MET A 188 9.29 9.54 10.62
N GLN A 189 8.13 8.96 10.31
CA GLN A 189 7.63 8.88 8.94
C GLN A 189 6.35 9.68 8.71
N VAL A 190 5.54 9.91 9.73
CA VAL A 190 4.24 10.56 9.59
C VAL A 190 4.27 12.02 10.03
N LYS A 191 4.74 12.31 11.23
CA LYS A 191 4.83 13.69 11.73
C LYS A 191 5.73 14.56 10.87
N THR A 192 6.76 13.99 10.26
CA THR A 192 7.71 14.68 9.38
C THR A 192 7.11 15.14 8.05
N VAL A 193 5.96 14.60 7.69
CA VAL A 193 5.20 14.95 6.48
C VAL A 193 3.74 15.31 6.80
N GLN A 194 3.42 15.59 8.05
CA GLN A 194 2.09 16.10 8.42
C GLN A 194 1.80 17.42 7.69
N HIS A 195 0.57 17.62 7.24
CA HIS A 195 0.15 18.86 6.63
C HIS A 195 0.43 20.08 7.52
N GLY A 196 1.04 21.10 6.95
CA GLY A 196 1.44 22.32 7.70
C GLY A 196 2.76 22.19 8.49
N TYR A 197 3.48 21.07 8.42
CA TYR A 197 4.76 20.94 9.12
C TYR A 197 5.86 21.74 8.41
N ALA A 198 6.29 22.84 9.05
CA ALA A 198 7.21 23.84 8.45
C ALA A 198 8.60 23.28 8.09
N LYS A 199 9.06 22.21 8.77
CA LYS A 199 10.36 21.56 8.52
C LYS A 199 10.26 20.36 7.57
N GLY A 200 9.11 20.15 6.94
CA GLY A 200 8.93 19.12 5.93
C GLY A 200 9.86 19.32 4.73
N GLY A 201 10.16 18.21 4.05
CA GLY A 201 11.01 18.23 2.87
C GLY A 201 10.43 19.05 1.72
N LYS A 202 11.25 19.26 0.68
CA LYS A 202 10.80 19.86 -0.58
C LYS A 202 10.76 18.79 -1.68
N SER A 203 9.78 18.88 -2.54
CA SER A 203 9.77 18.07 -3.76
C SER A 203 10.96 18.42 -4.64
N ARG A 204 11.78 17.44 -4.99
CA ARG A 204 12.92 17.62 -5.90
C ARG A 204 12.51 17.96 -7.33
N VAL A 205 11.23 17.77 -7.64
CA VAL A 205 10.66 18.01 -8.98
C VAL A 205 10.07 19.39 -9.09
N THR A 206 9.23 19.80 -8.14
CA THR A 206 8.51 21.07 -8.16
C THR A 206 9.19 22.16 -7.32
N GLY A 207 10.07 21.78 -6.39
CA GLY A 207 10.69 22.70 -5.43
C GLY A 207 9.77 23.16 -4.30
N GLU A 208 8.49 22.76 -4.33
CA GLU A 208 7.50 23.15 -3.33
C GLU A 208 7.62 22.30 -2.05
N SER A 209 7.08 22.83 -0.94
CA SER A 209 6.96 22.06 0.32
C SER A 209 6.11 20.82 0.12
N VAL A 210 6.62 19.70 0.61
CA VAL A 210 5.88 18.42 0.65
C VAL A 210 4.66 18.51 1.57
N CYS A 211 4.74 19.34 2.63
CA CYS A 211 3.72 19.46 3.67
C CYS A 211 2.66 20.55 3.41
N GLY A 212 2.57 21.04 2.17
CA GLY A 212 1.62 22.10 1.80
C GLY A 212 2.18 23.52 1.97
N PRO A 213 1.41 24.52 1.55
CA PRO A 213 1.83 25.93 1.63
C PRO A 213 1.68 26.50 3.06
N GLU A 214 0.82 25.93 3.88
CA GLU A 214 0.58 26.37 5.25
C GLU A 214 1.77 26.01 6.15
N MET A 215 1.98 26.83 7.18
CA MET A 215 2.93 26.57 8.26
C MET A 215 2.19 26.68 9.59
N LEU A 216 1.97 25.52 10.22
CA LEU A 216 1.25 25.41 11.49
C LEU A 216 2.22 25.35 12.65
N GLY A 217 1.82 25.90 13.80
CA GLY A 217 2.55 25.78 15.04
C GLY A 217 2.46 24.37 15.63
N GLU A 218 3.41 23.97 16.49
CA GLU A 218 3.45 22.60 17.06
C GLU A 218 2.18 22.26 17.85
N GLU A 219 1.58 23.21 18.54
CA GLU A 219 0.32 23.01 19.27
C GLU A 219 -0.84 22.69 18.31
N GLU A 220 -0.90 23.37 17.17
CA GLU A 220 -1.93 23.13 16.14
C GLU A 220 -1.70 21.81 15.43
N LEU A 221 -0.45 21.50 15.09
CA LEU A 221 -0.09 20.20 14.54
C LEU A 221 -0.48 19.06 15.48
N ALA A 222 -0.25 19.22 16.79
CA ALA A 222 -0.61 18.22 17.79
C ALA A 222 -2.14 18.02 17.90
N LYS A 223 -2.93 19.11 17.77
CA LYS A 223 -4.41 19.04 17.77
C LYS A 223 -4.96 18.42 16.49
N ASN A 224 -4.22 18.49 15.39
CA ASN A 224 -4.64 17.99 14.07
C ASN A 224 -4.17 16.56 13.77
N ARG A 225 -3.81 15.77 14.79
CA ARG A 225 -3.44 14.35 14.62
C ARG A 225 -3.88 13.49 15.81
N GLU A 226 -4.19 12.23 15.54
CA GLU A 226 -4.31 11.20 16.55
C GLU A 226 -2.93 10.86 17.13
N ASN A 227 -2.81 10.76 18.45
CA ASN A 227 -1.67 10.12 19.07
C ASN A 227 -1.89 8.59 19.05
N MET A 228 -1.42 7.94 18.00
CA MET A 228 -1.63 6.50 17.80
C MET A 228 -1.02 5.66 18.91
N TRP A 229 0.15 6.05 19.42
CA TRP A 229 0.81 5.29 20.49
C TRP A 229 -0.03 5.30 21.78
N GLU A 230 -0.54 6.44 22.17
CA GLU A 230 -1.41 6.58 23.34
C GLU A 230 -2.75 5.85 23.13
N ALA A 231 -3.29 5.92 21.91
CA ALA A 231 -4.49 5.17 21.54
C ALA A 231 -4.28 3.65 21.69
N PHE A 232 -3.09 3.13 21.39
CA PHE A 232 -2.76 1.71 21.56
C PHE A 232 -2.50 1.33 23.02
N LEU A 233 -1.83 2.21 23.79
CA LEU A 233 -1.59 1.98 25.22
C LEU A 233 -2.91 1.92 26.01
N SER A 234 -3.82 2.82 25.73
CA SER A 234 -5.12 2.92 26.43
C SER A 234 -6.14 1.86 26.03
N ARG A 235 -5.88 1.07 24.96
CA ARG A 235 -6.79 0.04 24.43
C ARG A 235 -6.08 -1.31 24.36
N GLU A 236 -6.12 -2.04 25.45
CA GLU A 236 -5.37 -3.31 25.56
C GLU A 236 -6.06 -4.47 24.86
N LEU A 237 -7.38 -4.46 24.76
CA LEU A 237 -8.17 -5.57 24.20
C LEU A 237 -8.68 -5.26 22.80
N ASP A 238 -8.92 -6.32 22.03
CA ASP A 238 -9.60 -6.25 20.73
C ASP A 238 -11.02 -5.72 20.90
N GLY A 239 -11.21 -4.47 20.56
CA GLY A 239 -12.46 -3.73 20.76
C GLY A 239 -12.88 -2.98 19.48
N PRO A 240 -13.93 -2.13 19.58
CA PRO A 240 -14.48 -1.39 18.45
C PRO A 240 -13.44 -0.58 17.69
N TYR A 241 -12.52 0.09 18.40
CA TYR A 241 -11.43 0.88 17.80
C TYR A 241 -10.60 0.11 16.78
N TYR A 242 -10.25 -1.13 17.10
CA TYR A 242 -9.45 -1.98 16.18
C TYR A 242 -10.33 -2.62 15.09
N ARG A 243 -11.57 -2.98 15.42
CA ARG A 243 -12.49 -3.60 14.46
C ARG A 243 -12.86 -2.66 13.33
N GLU A 244 -13.13 -1.40 13.60
CA GLU A 244 -13.43 -0.40 12.58
C GLU A 244 -12.22 -0.04 11.70
N ARG A 245 -11.00 -0.33 12.18
CA ARG A 245 -9.74 -0.15 11.45
C ARG A 245 -9.27 -1.43 10.73
N SER A 246 -9.98 -2.53 10.91
CA SER A 246 -9.70 -3.82 10.27
C SER A 246 -10.61 -4.03 9.06
N ALA A 247 -10.12 -4.82 8.10
CA ALA A 247 -10.91 -5.13 6.91
C ALA A 247 -11.93 -6.24 7.17
N ASP A 248 -13.16 -6.04 6.71
CA ASP A 248 -14.13 -7.14 6.59
C ASP A 248 -13.83 -7.95 5.32
N LEU A 249 -12.98 -8.95 5.48
CA LEU A 249 -12.55 -9.82 4.37
C LEU A 249 -13.72 -10.56 3.69
N SER A 250 -14.85 -10.72 4.36
CA SER A 250 -16.03 -11.36 3.76
C SER A 250 -16.68 -10.51 2.65
N LYS A 251 -16.36 -9.22 2.60
CA LYS A 251 -16.81 -8.27 1.58
C LYS A 251 -15.80 -8.03 0.47
N VAL A 252 -14.57 -8.55 0.59
CA VAL A 252 -13.55 -8.42 -0.45
C VAL A 252 -13.83 -9.44 -1.55
N THR A 253 -14.36 -8.96 -2.68
CA THR A 253 -14.80 -9.79 -3.81
C THR A 253 -14.07 -9.49 -5.12
N VAL A 254 -13.33 -8.38 -5.19
CA VAL A 254 -12.55 -7.99 -6.37
C VAL A 254 -11.37 -8.94 -6.61
N PRO A 255 -10.91 -9.12 -7.86
CA PRO A 255 -9.66 -9.81 -8.15
C PRO A 255 -8.50 -9.29 -7.30
N LEU A 256 -7.70 -10.21 -6.75
CA LEU A 256 -6.62 -9.81 -5.87
C LEU A 256 -5.33 -10.62 -6.05
N LEU A 257 -4.20 -9.91 -5.98
CA LEU A 257 -2.88 -10.47 -5.76
C LEU A 257 -2.43 -10.06 -4.36
N SER A 258 -2.25 -11.04 -3.48
CA SER A 258 -1.70 -10.85 -2.14
C SER A 258 -0.23 -11.26 -2.15
N ALA A 259 0.67 -10.29 -2.00
CA ALA A 259 2.11 -10.56 -1.99
C ALA A 259 2.68 -10.42 -0.58
N ALA A 260 3.15 -11.52 0.00
CA ALA A 260 3.66 -11.60 1.35
C ALA A 260 5.18 -11.71 1.39
N ASN A 261 5.81 -11.23 2.44
CA ASN A 261 7.23 -11.41 2.69
C ASN A 261 7.45 -12.26 3.94
N TRP A 262 8.30 -13.29 3.85
CA TRP A 262 8.65 -14.10 5.02
C TRP A 262 9.27 -13.29 6.17
N GLY A 263 9.95 -12.21 5.82
CA GLY A 263 10.58 -11.26 6.76
C GLY A 263 9.72 -10.04 7.10
N GLY A 264 8.42 -10.00 6.80
CA GLY A 264 7.50 -8.84 6.82
C GLY A 264 7.39 -8.06 8.13
N GLN A 265 8.50 -7.89 8.84
CA GLN A 265 8.73 -7.07 10.04
C GLN A 265 7.73 -7.32 11.18
N GLY A 266 7.12 -8.51 11.21
CA GLY A 266 6.08 -8.85 12.18
C GLY A 266 4.75 -8.08 11.99
N LEU A 267 4.57 -7.37 10.87
CA LEU A 267 3.39 -6.54 10.62
C LEU A 267 2.48 -7.10 9.54
N HIS A 268 3.04 -7.67 8.45
CA HIS A 268 2.31 -7.80 7.19
C HIS A 268 2.00 -9.24 6.79
N THR A 269 2.95 -10.16 7.01
CA THR A 269 2.90 -11.53 6.49
C THR A 269 1.59 -12.23 6.81
N ARG A 270 1.17 -12.22 8.07
CA ARG A 270 -0.09 -12.84 8.49
C ARG A 270 -1.29 -12.26 7.73
N GLY A 271 -1.35 -10.94 7.58
CA GLY A 271 -2.44 -10.25 6.87
C GLY A 271 -2.57 -10.70 5.42
N ASN A 272 -1.47 -10.86 4.72
CA ASN A 272 -1.49 -11.33 3.34
C ASN A 272 -2.05 -12.77 3.23
N PHE A 273 -1.62 -13.69 4.11
CA PHE A 273 -2.14 -15.05 4.13
C PHE A 273 -3.62 -15.10 4.51
N GLU A 274 -4.03 -14.37 5.56
CA GLU A 274 -5.44 -14.28 5.99
C GLU A 274 -6.30 -13.60 4.91
N GLY A 275 -5.79 -12.53 4.30
CA GLY A 275 -6.46 -11.85 3.19
C GLY A 275 -6.72 -12.79 2.02
N PHE A 276 -5.72 -13.56 1.60
CA PHE A 276 -5.88 -14.58 0.57
C PHE A 276 -6.87 -15.66 1.00
N ALA A 277 -6.70 -16.25 2.19
CA ALA A 277 -7.50 -17.39 2.62
C ALA A 277 -8.98 -17.01 2.83
N ARG A 278 -9.25 -15.85 3.46
CA ARG A 278 -10.59 -15.49 3.97
C ARG A 278 -11.39 -14.56 3.07
N SER A 279 -10.76 -13.87 2.10
CA SER A 279 -11.49 -13.05 1.14
C SER A 279 -12.48 -13.89 0.32
N LYS A 280 -13.56 -13.27 -0.12
CA LYS A 280 -14.60 -13.90 -0.96
C LYS A 280 -14.33 -13.74 -2.45
N SER A 281 -13.19 -13.14 -2.82
CA SER A 281 -12.78 -13.11 -4.22
C SER A 281 -12.64 -14.52 -4.79
N LYS A 282 -13.19 -14.73 -5.98
CA LYS A 282 -13.00 -15.97 -6.77
C LYS A 282 -11.66 -15.95 -7.51
N ASP A 283 -11.17 -14.75 -7.81
CA ASP A 283 -9.95 -14.49 -8.56
C ASP A 283 -8.88 -13.96 -7.62
N LYS A 284 -8.23 -14.87 -6.90
CA LYS A 284 -7.22 -14.55 -5.91
C LYS A 284 -5.96 -15.38 -6.07
N TRP A 285 -4.82 -14.71 -5.89
CA TRP A 285 -3.48 -15.29 -5.93
C TRP A 285 -2.69 -14.85 -4.71
N LEU A 286 -1.84 -15.74 -4.24
CA LEU A 286 -0.88 -15.51 -3.17
C LEU A 286 0.53 -15.68 -3.73
N GLU A 287 1.33 -14.66 -3.62
CA GLU A 287 2.76 -14.69 -3.83
C GLU A 287 3.47 -14.55 -2.48
N VAL A 288 4.56 -15.30 -2.25
CA VAL A 288 5.34 -15.18 -1.01
C VAL A 288 6.81 -15.10 -1.35
N HIS A 289 7.40 -13.95 -1.12
CA HIS A 289 8.80 -13.67 -1.38
C HIS A 289 9.63 -13.56 -0.10
N GLY A 290 10.90 -13.27 -0.26
CA GLY A 290 11.84 -12.91 0.80
C GLY A 290 12.63 -11.66 0.39
N GLY A 291 13.60 -11.29 1.20
CA GLY A 291 14.41 -10.10 0.99
C GLY A 291 13.91 -8.89 1.78
N SER A 292 14.32 -7.69 1.37
CA SER A 292 13.91 -6.46 2.03
C SER A 292 12.43 -6.15 1.82
N HIS A 293 11.86 -5.38 2.73
CA HIS A 293 10.45 -4.98 2.69
C HIS A 293 10.03 -4.26 1.41
N TRP A 294 10.93 -3.54 0.76
CA TRP A 294 10.60 -2.66 -0.38
C TRP A 294 11.16 -3.12 -1.72
N ALA A 295 12.40 -3.67 -1.76
CA ALA A 295 13.08 -3.90 -3.03
C ALA A 295 12.36 -4.87 -3.98
N PRO A 296 11.80 -6.03 -3.52
CA PRO A 296 11.13 -6.98 -4.41
C PRO A 296 9.98 -6.39 -5.23
N PHE A 297 9.30 -5.38 -4.72
CA PHE A 297 8.22 -4.67 -5.41
C PHE A 297 8.67 -3.96 -6.68
N TYR A 298 9.89 -3.41 -6.67
CA TYR A 298 10.45 -2.58 -7.74
C TYR A 298 11.34 -3.36 -8.73
N THR A 299 11.76 -4.58 -8.38
CA THR A 299 12.55 -5.45 -9.27
C THR A 299 11.79 -5.83 -10.54
N ASP A 300 12.50 -6.28 -11.56
CA ASP A 300 11.89 -6.79 -12.80
C ASP A 300 10.90 -7.92 -12.50
N TYR A 301 11.21 -8.78 -11.53
CA TYR A 301 10.31 -9.83 -11.06
C TYR A 301 9.00 -9.24 -10.50
N GLY A 302 9.10 -8.32 -9.55
CA GLY A 302 7.94 -7.73 -8.90
C GLY A 302 7.08 -6.92 -9.86
N VAL A 303 7.70 -6.04 -10.64
CA VAL A 303 7.00 -5.21 -11.65
C VAL A 303 6.35 -6.09 -12.71
N GLY A 304 7.06 -7.11 -13.21
CA GLY A 304 6.53 -8.03 -14.21
C GLY A 304 5.31 -8.82 -13.70
N LEU A 305 5.36 -9.31 -12.47
CA LEU A 305 4.25 -10.02 -11.83
C LEU A 305 3.02 -9.11 -11.67
N GLN A 306 3.21 -7.89 -11.17
CA GLN A 306 2.17 -6.90 -10.98
C GLN A 306 1.54 -6.50 -12.32
N LYS A 307 2.35 -6.21 -13.34
CA LYS A 307 1.87 -5.85 -14.68
C LYS A 307 1.04 -6.97 -15.28
N LYS A 308 1.53 -8.20 -15.25
CA LYS A 308 0.82 -9.36 -15.79
C LYS A 308 -0.55 -9.54 -15.13
N PHE A 309 -0.67 -9.28 -13.82
CA PHE A 309 -1.92 -9.29 -13.09
C PHE A 309 -2.86 -8.15 -13.54
N PHE A 310 -2.37 -6.91 -13.54
CA PHE A 310 -3.20 -5.75 -13.88
C PHE A 310 -3.55 -5.69 -15.37
N ASP A 311 -2.66 -6.09 -16.26
CA ASP A 311 -2.95 -6.18 -17.71
C ASP A 311 -4.13 -7.12 -17.98
N PHE A 312 -4.20 -8.26 -17.26
CA PHE A 312 -5.31 -9.18 -17.37
C PHE A 312 -6.64 -8.58 -16.89
N PHE A 313 -6.68 -7.99 -15.68
CA PHE A 313 -7.93 -7.53 -15.07
C PHE A 313 -8.35 -6.12 -15.51
N LEU A 314 -7.40 -5.22 -15.70
CA LEU A 314 -7.70 -3.82 -16.02
C LEU A 314 -7.77 -3.57 -17.52
N LYS A 315 -6.90 -4.20 -18.32
CA LYS A 315 -6.88 -4.05 -19.78
C LYS A 315 -7.64 -5.17 -20.51
N GLY A 316 -7.85 -6.32 -19.87
CA GLY A 316 -8.49 -7.49 -20.48
C GLY A 316 -7.56 -8.29 -21.38
N GLU A 317 -6.25 -8.16 -21.21
CA GLU A 317 -5.26 -8.87 -21.98
C GLU A 317 -5.24 -10.36 -21.67
N GLN A 318 -5.25 -11.20 -22.71
CA GLN A 318 -5.22 -12.66 -22.58
C GLN A 318 -3.76 -13.15 -22.42
N ASN A 319 -3.12 -12.75 -21.34
CA ASN A 319 -1.70 -13.03 -21.05
C ASN A 319 -1.43 -14.33 -20.27
N GLY A 320 -2.49 -15.15 -20.04
CA GLY A 320 -2.40 -16.42 -19.34
C GLY A 320 -2.30 -16.29 -17.81
N TRP A 321 -2.67 -15.15 -17.24
CA TRP A 321 -2.73 -14.98 -15.79
C TRP A 321 -3.70 -15.96 -15.12
N ASP A 322 -4.85 -16.19 -15.70
CA ASP A 322 -5.91 -17.10 -15.20
C ASP A 322 -5.47 -18.57 -15.10
N ARG A 323 -4.45 -18.96 -15.86
CA ARG A 323 -3.89 -20.32 -15.87
C ARG A 323 -2.69 -20.50 -14.91
N GLN A 324 -2.27 -19.45 -14.22
CA GLN A 324 -1.19 -19.57 -13.24
C GLN A 324 -1.68 -20.29 -11.99
N PRO A 325 -0.80 -21.08 -11.33
CA PRO A 325 -1.04 -21.61 -10.00
C PRO A 325 -1.46 -20.49 -9.04
N ARG A 326 -2.42 -20.78 -8.17
CA ARG A 326 -2.99 -19.78 -7.24
C ARG A 326 -2.02 -19.33 -6.17
N VAL A 327 -0.97 -20.11 -5.89
CA VAL A 327 0.01 -19.84 -4.86
C VAL A 327 1.42 -20.03 -5.41
N LEU A 328 2.22 -19.00 -5.32
CA LEU A 328 3.64 -18.99 -5.65
C LEU A 328 4.43 -18.75 -4.36
N LEU A 329 5.14 -19.77 -3.90
CA LEU A 329 5.98 -19.70 -2.71
C LEU A 329 7.44 -19.63 -3.12
N ASN A 330 8.18 -18.67 -2.60
CA ASN A 330 9.63 -18.71 -2.54
C ASN A 330 10.01 -19.37 -1.19
N VAL A 331 10.22 -20.67 -1.19
CA VAL A 331 10.55 -21.43 0.02
C VAL A 331 11.94 -21.04 0.49
N ARG A 332 12.03 -20.50 1.70
CA ARG A 332 13.30 -20.05 2.29
C ARG A 332 14.11 -21.24 2.81
N HIS A 333 15.37 -21.28 2.44
CA HIS A 333 16.36 -22.22 2.92
C HIS A 333 17.47 -21.50 3.71
N PRO A 334 18.29 -22.21 4.51
CA PRO A 334 19.43 -21.61 5.18
C PRO A 334 20.37 -20.86 4.21
N GLY A 335 20.90 -19.72 4.65
CA GLY A 335 21.77 -18.86 3.84
C GLY A 335 21.02 -17.99 2.83
N GLU A 336 19.79 -17.61 3.15
CA GLU A 336 18.92 -16.71 2.32
C GLU A 336 18.73 -17.24 0.88
N LYS A 337 18.69 -18.55 0.72
CA LYS A 337 18.35 -19.18 -0.55
C LYS A 337 16.85 -19.38 -0.63
N PHE A 338 16.29 -19.10 -1.80
CA PHE A 338 14.86 -19.26 -2.07
C PHE A 338 14.67 -20.22 -3.24
N VAL A 339 13.72 -21.16 -3.08
CA VAL A 339 13.32 -22.09 -4.14
C VAL A 339 11.85 -21.86 -4.44
N GLN A 340 11.51 -21.56 -5.67
CA GLN A 340 10.13 -21.37 -6.09
C GLN A 340 9.37 -22.68 -6.07
N ARG A 341 8.18 -22.64 -5.50
CA ARG A 341 7.22 -23.74 -5.47
C ARG A 341 5.83 -23.23 -5.79
N TYR A 342 5.18 -23.91 -6.69
CA TYR A 342 3.82 -23.59 -7.13
C TYR A 342 2.83 -24.53 -6.46
N GLU A 343 1.72 -23.95 -5.95
CA GLU A 343 0.62 -24.66 -5.32
C GLU A 343 -0.72 -24.07 -5.82
N ASN A 344 -1.80 -24.84 -5.66
CA ASN A 344 -3.11 -24.38 -6.13
C ASN A 344 -4.00 -23.86 -4.99
N GLU A 345 -3.57 -24.01 -3.73
CA GLU A 345 -4.36 -23.67 -2.55
C GLU A 345 -3.47 -23.32 -1.35
N TRP A 346 -4.04 -22.61 -0.40
CA TRP A 346 -3.46 -22.36 0.92
C TRP A 346 -4.58 -22.27 1.98
N PRO A 347 -4.51 -22.98 3.15
CA PRO A 347 -3.49 -23.99 3.47
C PRO A 347 -3.53 -25.19 2.50
N LEU A 348 -2.41 -25.90 2.36
CA LEU A 348 -2.33 -27.05 1.46
C LEU A 348 -3.21 -28.18 1.96
N ALA A 349 -4.01 -28.83 1.10
CA ALA A 349 -4.89 -29.96 1.47
C ALA A 349 -4.12 -31.13 2.12
N ARG A 350 -2.85 -31.32 1.73
CA ARG A 350 -1.97 -32.33 2.33
C ARG A 350 -1.36 -31.95 3.68
N THR A 351 -1.66 -30.77 4.23
CA THR A 351 -1.14 -30.34 5.54
C THR A 351 -1.66 -31.26 6.64
N LYS A 352 -0.72 -31.82 7.41
CA LYS A 352 -1.00 -32.60 8.61
C LYS A 352 -0.78 -31.72 9.83
N TRP A 353 -1.86 -31.17 10.38
CA TRP A 353 -1.81 -30.37 11.58
C TRP A 353 -1.39 -31.22 12.77
N THR A 354 -0.21 -30.95 13.34
CA THR A 354 0.35 -31.67 14.48
C THR A 354 0.45 -30.74 15.68
N ARG A 355 -0.07 -31.19 16.83
CA ARG A 355 0.06 -30.41 18.07
C ARG A 355 1.45 -30.60 18.65
N LEU A 356 2.13 -29.50 18.92
CA LEU A 356 3.37 -29.44 19.67
C LEU A 356 3.07 -28.84 21.04
N PHE A 357 3.55 -29.47 22.09
CA PHE A 357 3.33 -29.07 23.47
C PHE A 357 4.63 -28.50 24.02
N LEU A 358 4.57 -27.26 24.54
CA LEU A 358 5.69 -26.68 25.29
C LEU A 358 5.69 -27.33 26.68
N LYS A 359 6.86 -27.82 27.12
CA LYS A 359 7.08 -28.32 28.45
C LYS A 359 7.92 -27.34 29.24
N LYS A 360 7.81 -27.40 30.59
CA LYS A 360 8.56 -26.50 31.49
C LYS A 360 10.09 -26.71 31.38
N ASP A 361 10.52 -27.89 31.03
CA ASP A 361 11.93 -28.30 31.01
C ASP A 361 12.53 -28.36 29.58
N GLY A 362 11.89 -27.74 28.60
CA GLY A 362 12.35 -27.64 27.20
C GLY A 362 11.80 -28.72 26.28
#